data_23259ad21e6bafafd3a50272ba185771
#
_entry.id   23259ad21e6bafafd3a50272ba185771
#
_cell.length_a   1.000
_cell.length_b   1.000
_cell.length_c   1.000
_cell.angle_alpha   90.00
_cell.angle_beta   90.00
_cell.angle_gamma   90.00
#
_symmetry.space_group_name_H-M   'P 1'
#
loop_
_entity.id
_entity.type
_entity.pdbx_description
1 polymer ?
#
loop_
_entity_poly.entity_id
_entity_poly.type
_entity_poly.pdbx_seq_one_letter_code
_entity_poly.pdbx_strand_id
1 'polypeptide(L)' 'DFFSAIKLCKKKRIGPARAEDNRTLFYKKDISLLARNGFDFETSKKVMDIEKNEYLKIINLL' A
#
# COMPACT_ATOMS: atom_id res chain seq x y z
N ASP A 1 -10.31 4.25 4.34
CA ASP A 1 -9.32 5.11 4.99
C ASP A 1 -7.91 4.52 4.86
N PHE A 2 -6.94 5.20 5.44
CA PHE A 2 -5.54 4.79 5.35
C PHE A 2 -5.29 3.36 5.85
N PHE A 3 -5.86 3.03 7.00
CA PHE A 3 -5.64 1.70 7.58
C PHE A 3 -6.33 0.61 6.77
N SER A 4 -7.48 0.90 6.21
CA SER A 4 -8.15 -0.05 5.32
C SER A 4 -7.31 -0.31 4.07
N ALA A 5 -6.67 0.72 3.55
CA ALA A 5 -5.78 0.59 2.40
C ALA A 5 -4.55 -0.26 2.75
N ILE A 6 -3.99 -0.08 3.94
CA ILE A 6 -2.87 -0.90 4.42
C ILE A 6 -3.28 -2.37 4.53
N LYS A 7 -4.47 -2.63 5.06
CA LYS A 7 -4.99 -4.00 5.16
C LYS A 7 -5.14 -4.64 3.78
N LEU A 8 -5.63 -3.86 2.82
CA LEU A 8 -5.77 -4.34 1.45
C LEU A 8 -4.40 -4.67 0.85
N CYS A 9 -3.41 -3.81 1.07
CA CYS A 9 -2.05 -4.05 0.59
C CYS A 9 -1.49 -5.34 1.16
N LYS A 10 -1.69 -5.59 2.45
CA LYS A 10 -1.25 -6.83 3.10
C LYS A 10 -1.93 -8.03 2.47
N LYS A 11 -3.24 -7.96 2.29
CA LYS A 11 -4.03 -9.07 1.74
C LYS A 11 -3.62 -9.39 0.31
N LYS A 12 -3.43 -8.37 -0.51
CA LYS A 12 -3.12 -8.54 -1.94
C LYS A 12 -1.62 -8.59 -2.22
N ARG A 13 -0.79 -8.33 -1.22
CA ARG A 13 0.67 -8.27 -1.35
C ARG A 13 1.10 -7.25 -2.39
N ILE A 14 0.57 -6.05 -2.27
CA ILE A 14 0.87 -4.94 -3.17
C ILE A 14 1.45 -3.77 -2.38
N GLY A 15 1.97 -2.77 -3.11
CA GLY A 15 2.50 -1.55 -2.51
C GLY A 15 3.59 -1.84 -1.49
N PRO A 16 3.44 -1.33 -0.26
CA PRO A 16 4.48 -1.51 0.76
C PRO A 16 4.69 -2.96 1.19
N ALA A 17 3.76 -3.86 0.86
CA ALA A 17 3.91 -5.28 1.17
C ALA A 17 4.85 -5.99 0.20
N ARG A 18 5.17 -5.37 -0.95
CA ARG A 18 6.11 -5.94 -1.90
C ARG A 18 7.55 -5.76 -1.43
N ALA A 19 8.45 -6.57 -1.97
CA ALA A 19 9.89 -6.33 -1.81
C ALA A 19 10.24 -4.97 -2.42
N GLU A 20 11.28 -4.32 -1.90
CA GLU A 20 11.64 -2.96 -2.31
C GLU A 20 11.78 -2.81 -3.83
N ASP A 21 12.45 -3.76 -4.48
CA ASP A 21 12.65 -3.73 -5.93
C ASP A 21 11.33 -3.70 -6.68
N ASN A 22 10.38 -4.47 -6.20
CA ASN A 22 9.09 -4.62 -6.87
C ASN A 22 8.14 -3.46 -6.58
N ARG A 23 8.35 -2.73 -5.49
CA ARG A 23 7.51 -1.58 -5.18
C ARG A 23 7.57 -0.54 -6.31
N THR A 24 8.76 -0.22 -6.76
CA THR A 24 8.94 0.74 -7.85
C THR A 24 8.41 0.19 -9.17
N LEU A 25 8.71 -1.07 -9.44
CA LEU A 25 8.32 -1.71 -10.70
C LEU A 25 6.80 -1.74 -10.88
N PHE A 26 6.06 -2.01 -9.83
CA PHE A 26 4.61 -2.16 -9.90
C PHE A 26 3.84 -0.96 -9.33
N TYR A 27 4.51 0.17 -9.16
CA TYR A 27 3.91 1.34 -8.53
C TYR A 27 2.59 1.76 -9.18
N LYS A 28 2.61 1.96 -10.49
CA LYS A 28 1.41 2.41 -11.22
C LYS A 28 0.28 1.40 -11.15
N LYS A 29 0.60 0.13 -11.26
CA LYS A 29 -0.39 -0.94 -11.17
C LYS A 29 -1.03 -0.97 -9.80
N ASP A 30 -0.22 -0.89 -8.75
CA ASP A 30 -0.71 -0.97 -7.39
C ASP A 30 -1.56 0.24 -7.00
N ILE A 31 -1.15 1.43 -7.40
CA ILE A 31 -1.93 2.63 -7.11
C ILE A 31 -3.28 2.61 -7.83
N SER A 32 -3.30 2.07 -9.05
CA SER A 32 -4.54 1.89 -9.80
C SER A 32 -5.47 0.91 -9.12
N LEU A 33 -4.90 -0.16 -8.56
CA LEU A 33 -5.69 -1.16 -7.84
C LEU A 33 -6.34 -0.55 -6.60
N LEU A 34 -5.60 0.28 -5.86
CA LEU A 34 -6.15 0.98 -4.70
C LEU A 34 -7.29 1.91 -5.12
N ALA A 35 -7.13 2.63 -6.22
CA ALA A 35 -8.16 3.52 -6.73
C ALA A 35 -9.43 2.74 -7.10
N ARG A 36 -9.28 1.56 -7.69
CA ARG A 36 -10.42 0.70 -8.05
C ARG A 36 -11.17 0.22 -6.82
N ASN A 37 -10.48 0.12 -5.69
CA ASN A 37 -11.11 -0.31 -4.44
C ASN A 37 -11.70 0.84 -3.65
N GLY A 38 -11.80 2.03 -4.25
CA GLY A 38 -12.49 3.16 -3.66
C GLY A 38 -11.63 4.11 -2.85
N PHE A 39 -10.31 3.92 -2.82
CA PHE A 39 -9.42 4.83 -2.12
C PHE A 39 -9.07 6.00 -3.03
N ASP A 40 -9.08 7.22 -2.46
CA ASP A 40 -8.74 8.39 -3.25
C ASP A 40 -7.23 8.42 -3.54
N PHE A 41 -6.84 9.34 -4.43
CA PHE A 41 -5.45 9.42 -4.86
C PHE A 41 -4.50 9.75 -3.71
N GLU A 42 -4.90 10.66 -2.83
CA GLU A 42 -4.07 11.04 -1.68
C GLU A 42 -3.80 9.86 -0.77
N THR A 43 -4.86 9.13 -0.41
CA THR A 43 -4.72 7.95 0.45
C THR A 43 -3.87 6.89 -0.23
N SER A 44 -4.12 6.64 -1.51
CA SER A 44 -3.37 5.65 -2.28
C SER A 44 -1.89 6.02 -2.33
N LYS A 45 -1.59 7.29 -2.56
CA LYS A 45 -0.21 7.75 -2.63
C LYS A 45 0.49 7.64 -1.29
N LYS A 46 -0.17 8.00 -0.20
CA LYS A 46 0.38 7.88 1.14
C LYS A 46 0.74 6.43 1.45
N VAL A 47 -0.14 5.52 1.12
CA VAL A 47 0.09 4.09 1.34
C VAL A 47 1.26 3.60 0.50
N MET A 48 1.32 4.02 -0.77
CA MET A 48 2.37 3.58 -1.66
C MET A 48 3.75 4.13 -1.27
N ASP A 49 3.79 5.30 -0.64
CA ASP A 49 5.05 5.97 -0.29
C ASP A 49 5.54 5.64 1.12
N ILE A 50 4.79 4.87 1.90
CA ILE A 50 5.17 4.55 3.27
C ILE A 50 6.44 3.71 3.30
N GLU A 51 7.30 3.96 4.30
CA GLU A 51 8.50 3.16 4.48
C GLU A 51 8.18 1.76 4.98
N LYS A 52 9.01 0.81 4.62
CA LYS A 52 8.80 -0.60 5.00
C LYS A 52 8.71 -0.77 6.51
N ASN A 53 9.58 -0.12 7.26
CA ASN A 53 9.57 -0.20 8.73
C ASN A 53 8.26 0.33 9.31
N GLU A 54 7.78 1.45 8.76
CA GLU A 54 6.51 2.03 9.17
C GLU A 54 5.35 1.10 8.86
N TYR A 55 5.36 0.54 7.66
CA TYR A 55 4.35 -0.43 7.25
C TYR A 55 4.31 -1.63 8.21
N LEU A 56 5.48 -2.18 8.54
CA LEU A 56 5.56 -3.33 9.45
C LEU A 56 5.03 -3.00 10.84
N LYS A 57 5.29 -1.80 11.33
CA LYS A 57 4.74 -1.35 12.62
C LYS A 57 3.23 -1.30 12.59
N ILE A 58 2.67 -0.78 11.50
CA ILE A 58 1.22 -0.64 11.38
C ILE A 58 0.55 -2.01 11.31
N ILE A 59 1.07 -2.93 10.50
CA ILE A 59 0.44 -4.24 10.37
C ILE A 59 0.53 -5.06 11.65
N ASN A 60 1.54 -4.81 12.48
CA ASN A 60 1.64 -5.47 13.77
C ASN A 60 0.57 -4.99 14.75
N LEU A 61 0.00 -3.83 14.53
CA LEU A 61 -1.06 -3.28 15.35
C LEU A 61 -2.45 -3.68 14.85
N LEU A 62 -2.51 -4.16 13.64
CA LEU A 62 -3.76 -4.59 13.03
C LEU A 62 -3.99 -6.08 13.27
#